data_29f8207d8b63a6ace8e46fd4f4b62186
#
_entry.id   29f8207d8b63a6ace8e46fd4f4b62186
#
_cell.length_a   1.000
_cell.length_b   1.000
_cell.length_c   1.000
_cell.angle_alpha   90.00
_cell.angle_beta   90.00
_cell.angle_gamma   90.00
#
_symmetry.space_group_name_H-M   'P 1'
#
loop_
_entity.id
_entity.type
_entity.pdbx_description
1 polymer ?
#
loop_
_entity_poly.entity_id
_entity_poly.type
_entity_poly.pdbx_seq_one_letter_code
_entity_poly.pdbx_strand_id
1 'polypeptide(L)'
;MVATVKPQYFKIFHRFTLSLVPGLLIATSLTLVGCTQESQKATNQSPAKNVSDTNTSKIKTKVLHMGYQQAGDLIRVTKVLEKRLEPLGVKIEWAQFAQGPQLMEAMNVGKIDLGSVGETPPIFAQAAGAQIVYVVGKQNNGRKSAIAVPPDSPIKSVKDLKGQKVVFQKASASHYFILRALEDAGLKYSDIQVQSIPNVEASSAFLEGKIPVWVTGDPHLARAEKLGKVRILRTAEGLDSPGGYYIAGKQFAIDNPELLRIVIEEMDKIERWAEAHPKETANLIAPEQKLPPDVMDLVISRRGYGLTPISPDLIKKQQRVADYFYKNGLLPKPLNVQETMLTPEQYAAINPPSISQK
;
A
#
# COMPACT_ATOMS: atom_id res chain seq x y z
N MET A 1 4.62 39.14 -31.39
CA MET A 1 3.73 38.17 -32.06
C MET A 1 3.74 36.89 -31.25
N VAL A 2 2.69 36.63 -30.48
CA VAL A 2 2.52 35.47 -29.60
C VAL A 2 1.60 34.49 -30.32
N ALA A 3 2.08 33.34 -30.67
CA ALA A 3 1.29 32.29 -31.30
C ALA A 3 0.70 31.36 -30.21
N THR A 4 -0.61 31.39 -30.10
CA THR A 4 -1.42 30.54 -29.21
C THR A 4 -1.68 29.21 -29.92
N VAL A 5 -1.22 28.10 -29.35
CA VAL A 5 -1.55 26.73 -29.81
C VAL A 5 -2.69 26.19 -28.96
N LYS A 6 -3.83 25.90 -29.61
CA LYS A 6 -4.99 25.22 -29.01
C LYS A 6 -4.79 23.69 -29.06
N PRO A 7 -5.17 22.93 -28.02
CA PRO A 7 -5.17 21.47 -28.11
C PRO A 7 -6.44 20.96 -28.80
N GLN A 8 -6.28 20.07 -29.78
CA GLN A 8 -7.35 19.34 -30.43
C GLN A 8 -7.69 18.08 -29.63
N TYR A 9 -8.93 17.98 -29.18
CA TYR A 9 -9.49 16.75 -28.63
C TYR A 9 -10.03 15.86 -29.74
N PHE A 10 -9.52 14.66 -29.83
CA PHE A 10 -10.01 13.61 -30.71
C PHE A 10 -11.22 12.93 -30.06
N LYS A 11 -12.42 13.10 -30.64
CA LYS A 11 -13.63 12.34 -30.30
C LYS A 11 -13.66 11.06 -31.15
N ILE A 12 -13.61 9.89 -30.51
CA ILE A 12 -13.96 8.62 -31.13
C ILE A 12 -15.29 8.15 -30.54
N PHE A 13 -16.35 8.30 -31.31
CA PHE A 13 -17.65 7.69 -31.06
C PHE A 13 -17.66 6.28 -31.69
N HIS A 14 -17.83 5.25 -30.88
CA HIS A 14 -18.24 3.94 -31.38
C HIS A 14 -19.71 3.71 -31.03
N ARG A 15 -20.53 3.59 -32.06
CA ARG A 15 -21.93 3.21 -32.01
C ARG A 15 -21.99 1.69 -31.77
N PHE A 16 -22.63 1.26 -30.70
CA PHE A 16 -23.11 -0.11 -30.52
C PHE A 16 -24.58 -0.16 -30.89
N THR A 17 -24.88 -0.96 -31.91
CA THR A 17 -26.22 -1.32 -32.36
C THR A 17 -26.82 -2.37 -31.44
N LEU A 18 -28.00 -2.09 -30.91
CA LEU A 18 -28.85 -3.02 -30.18
C LEU A 18 -29.44 -4.03 -31.18
N SER A 19 -29.30 -5.32 -30.90
CA SER A 19 -30.01 -6.40 -31.58
C SER A 19 -30.99 -7.01 -30.59
N LEU A 20 -32.28 -6.82 -30.87
CA LEU A 20 -33.42 -7.45 -30.20
C LEU A 20 -33.64 -8.85 -30.82
N VAL A 21 -33.82 -9.85 -29.98
CA VAL A 21 -34.42 -11.16 -30.38
C VAL A 21 -35.54 -11.49 -29.39
N PRO A 22 -36.73 -11.84 -29.86
CA PRO A 22 -37.93 -12.08 -29.04
C PRO A 22 -38.12 -13.54 -28.63
N GLY A 23 -38.65 -13.68 -27.47
CA GLY A 23 -39.64 -14.57 -26.94
C GLY A 23 -39.65 -16.09 -27.22
N LEU A 24 -39.72 -16.85 -26.13
CA LEU A 24 -40.56 -18.06 -26.12
C LEU A 24 -41.09 -18.32 -24.69
N LEU A 25 -42.42 -18.22 -24.56
CA LEU A 25 -43.24 -18.66 -23.41
C LEU A 25 -43.44 -20.16 -23.50
N ILE A 26 -43.17 -20.88 -22.43
CA ILE A 26 -43.79 -22.20 -22.19
C ILE A 26 -44.27 -22.25 -20.74
N ALA A 27 -45.59 -22.38 -20.61
CA ALA A 27 -46.34 -22.67 -19.41
C ALA A 27 -46.58 -24.17 -19.25
N THR A 28 -47.03 -24.56 -18.09
CA THR A 28 -47.59 -25.84 -17.62
C THR A 28 -46.64 -26.60 -16.66
N SER A 29 -47.05 -27.23 -15.56
CA SER A 29 -48.39 -27.55 -14.96
C SER A 29 -48.16 -27.83 -13.45
N LEU A 30 -49.19 -27.54 -12.65
CA LEU A 30 -49.35 -28.02 -11.26
C LEU A 30 -49.60 -29.53 -11.27
N THR A 31 -49.01 -30.24 -10.29
CA THR A 31 -49.63 -31.47 -9.72
C THR A 31 -49.45 -31.46 -8.20
N LEU A 32 -50.59 -31.43 -7.55
CA LEU A 32 -50.82 -31.72 -6.11
C LEU A 32 -50.97 -33.22 -5.91
N VAL A 33 -50.24 -33.82 -4.98
CA VAL A 33 -50.65 -35.05 -4.23
C VAL A 33 -49.75 -35.00 -2.98
N GLY A 34 -50.17 -35.01 -1.73
CA GLY A 34 -51.13 -35.83 -1.04
C GLY A 34 -50.42 -36.28 0.27
N CYS A 35 -50.98 -35.94 1.44
CA CYS A 35 -50.46 -36.29 2.78
C CYS A 35 -50.44 -37.80 3.00
N THR A 36 -49.41 -38.31 3.72
CA THR A 36 -49.61 -39.39 4.71
C THR A 36 -48.67 -39.15 5.89
N GLN A 37 -49.27 -39.17 7.04
CA GLN A 37 -48.73 -39.06 8.36
C GLN A 37 -48.32 -40.45 8.85
N GLU A 38 -47.08 -40.60 9.32
CA GLU A 38 -46.74 -41.73 10.17
C GLU A 38 -45.81 -41.29 11.30
N SER A 39 -46.30 -41.49 12.54
CA SER A 39 -45.62 -41.29 13.79
C SER A 39 -44.60 -42.37 14.07
N GLN A 40 -43.34 -42.02 14.43
CA GLN A 40 -42.59 -42.87 15.38
C GLN A 40 -41.48 -42.10 16.11
N LYS A 41 -41.63 -42.15 17.46
CA LYS A 41 -40.68 -42.21 18.56
C LYS A 41 -39.46 -41.27 18.62
N ALA A 42 -39.54 -40.45 19.64
CA ALA A 42 -38.47 -39.73 20.29
C ALA A 42 -37.33 -40.64 20.78
N THR A 43 -36.11 -40.30 20.42
CA THR A 43 -34.90 -40.64 21.19
C THR A 43 -34.14 -39.35 21.48
N ASN A 44 -33.99 -39.08 22.76
CA ASN A 44 -33.22 -37.97 23.35
C ASN A 44 -31.74 -38.09 22.91
N GLN A 45 -31.30 -37.15 22.09
CA GLN A 45 -29.89 -36.79 22.01
C GLN A 45 -29.78 -35.27 22.22
N SER A 46 -29.04 -34.90 23.27
CA SER A 46 -28.67 -33.53 23.57
C SER A 46 -28.06 -32.84 22.32
N PRO A 47 -28.47 -31.62 22.00
CA PRO A 47 -27.85 -30.89 20.92
C PRO A 47 -26.48 -30.45 21.36
N ALA A 48 -25.43 -30.94 20.62
CA ALA A 48 -24.13 -30.34 20.62
C ALA A 48 -24.31 -28.86 20.28
N LYS A 49 -23.85 -27.96 21.15
CA LYS A 49 -23.82 -26.53 20.91
C LYS A 49 -22.99 -26.28 19.64
N ASN A 50 -23.67 -26.00 18.56
CA ASN A 50 -23.07 -25.35 17.39
C ASN A 50 -22.57 -23.96 17.83
N VAL A 51 -21.27 -23.86 18.05
CA VAL A 51 -20.55 -22.57 18.17
C VAL A 51 -20.22 -22.11 16.74
N SER A 52 -21.23 -21.67 16.02
CA SER A 52 -21.06 -20.96 14.77
C SER A 52 -22.38 -20.30 14.42
N ASP A 53 -22.56 -19.00 14.78
CA ASP A 53 -23.45 -18.09 14.08
C ASP A 53 -23.71 -16.77 14.83
N THR A 54 -22.64 -16.10 15.36
CA THR A 54 -22.87 -14.78 15.99
C THR A 54 -22.02 -13.65 15.41
N ASN A 55 -21.16 -13.88 14.41
CA ASN A 55 -20.25 -12.82 13.92
C ASN A 55 -20.47 -12.36 12.48
N THR A 56 -21.31 -13.00 11.68
CA THR A 56 -21.55 -12.62 10.27
C THR A 56 -22.42 -11.38 10.08
N SER A 57 -23.14 -10.94 11.10
CA SER A 57 -24.09 -9.81 10.99
C SER A 57 -23.47 -8.41 11.03
N LYS A 58 -22.17 -8.28 11.35
CA LYS A 58 -21.50 -6.98 11.54
C LYS A 58 -20.71 -6.48 10.31
N ILE A 59 -20.40 -7.37 9.35
CA ILE A 59 -19.63 -7.00 8.16
C ILE A 59 -20.60 -6.54 7.07
N LYS A 60 -20.51 -5.28 6.68
CA LYS A 60 -21.44 -4.66 5.72
C LYS A 60 -21.00 -4.89 4.26
N THR A 61 -19.71 -4.86 3.98
CA THR A 61 -19.20 -5.03 2.61
C THR A 61 -19.17 -6.50 2.18
N LYS A 62 -19.40 -6.74 0.88
CA LYS A 62 -19.25 -8.06 0.25
C LYS A 62 -17.97 -8.18 -0.57
N VAL A 63 -17.35 -7.07 -0.90
CA VAL A 63 -16.09 -7.02 -1.65
C VAL A 63 -15.15 -6.05 -0.95
N LEU A 64 -13.94 -6.49 -0.66
CA LEU A 64 -12.85 -5.68 -0.15
C LEU A 64 -11.86 -5.39 -1.28
N HIS A 65 -11.75 -4.12 -1.71
CA HIS A 65 -10.79 -3.70 -2.74
C HIS A 65 -9.46 -3.33 -2.08
N MET A 66 -8.45 -4.17 -2.29
CA MET A 66 -7.13 -3.98 -1.71
C MET A 66 -6.09 -3.50 -2.72
N GLY A 67 -5.45 -2.36 -2.38
CA GLY A 67 -4.35 -1.81 -3.17
C GLY A 67 -2.99 -2.28 -2.64
N TYR A 68 -2.11 -2.73 -3.54
CA TYR A 68 -0.73 -3.11 -3.20
C TYR A 68 0.29 -2.52 -4.17
N GLN A 69 1.55 -2.46 -3.74
CA GLN A 69 2.67 -2.00 -4.55
C GLN A 69 3.60 -3.16 -4.94
N GLN A 70 4.50 -2.92 -5.89
CA GLN A 70 5.41 -3.96 -6.41
C GLN A 70 6.32 -4.61 -5.35
N ALA A 71 6.52 -3.97 -4.21
CA ALA A 71 7.40 -4.50 -3.15
C ALA A 71 6.92 -5.83 -2.50
N GLY A 72 5.87 -6.44 -3.05
CA GLY A 72 5.36 -7.74 -2.64
C GLY A 72 4.51 -7.67 -1.39
N ASP A 73 3.21 -7.76 -1.56
CA ASP A 73 2.30 -7.91 -0.43
C ASP A 73 2.13 -9.41 -0.13
N LEU A 74 2.84 -9.88 0.92
CA LEU A 74 2.90 -11.28 1.29
C LEU A 74 1.51 -11.86 1.60
N ILE A 75 0.63 -11.04 2.17
CA ILE A 75 -0.74 -11.44 2.49
C ILE A 75 -1.55 -11.82 1.23
N ARG A 76 -1.27 -11.16 0.09
CA ARG A 76 -1.88 -11.51 -1.20
C ARG A 76 -1.37 -12.84 -1.74
N VAL A 77 -0.04 -13.03 -1.70
CA VAL A 77 0.62 -14.20 -2.29
C VAL A 77 0.22 -15.48 -1.56
N THR A 78 0.10 -15.43 -0.24
CA THR A 78 -0.25 -16.59 0.59
C THR A 78 -1.74 -16.92 0.59
N LYS A 79 -2.59 -16.00 0.13
CA LYS A 79 -4.07 -16.13 0.12
C LYS A 79 -4.69 -16.46 1.48
N VAL A 80 -3.99 -16.13 2.57
CA VAL A 80 -4.49 -16.40 3.92
C VAL A 80 -5.72 -15.55 4.23
N LEU A 81 -5.75 -14.34 3.69
CA LEU A 81 -6.86 -13.42 3.90
C LEU A 81 -8.11 -13.87 3.14
N GLU A 82 -7.98 -14.33 1.89
CA GLU A 82 -9.10 -14.90 1.13
C GLU A 82 -9.72 -16.07 1.89
N LYS A 83 -8.90 -17.03 2.33
CA LYS A 83 -9.36 -18.20 3.11
C LYS A 83 -10.07 -17.79 4.41
N ARG A 84 -9.64 -16.69 5.05
CA ARG A 84 -10.22 -16.19 6.29
C ARG A 84 -11.55 -15.46 6.07
N LEU A 85 -11.70 -14.76 4.94
CA LEU A 85 -12.87 -13.93 4.65
C LEU A 85 -13.96 -14.63 3.83
N GLU A 86 -13.62 -15.67 3.05
CA GLU A 86 -14.58 -16.43 2.25
C GLU A 86 -15.76 -16.99 3.07
N PRO A 87 -15.56 -17.63 4.26
CA PRO A 87 -16.66 -18.09 5.10
C PRO A 87 -17.54 -16.95 5.64
N LEU A 88 -17.03 -15.71 5.66
CA LEU A 88 -17.76 -14.52 6.07
C LEU A 88 -18.51 -13.86 4.90
N GLY A 89 -18.44 -14.46 3.71
CA GLY A 89 -19.08 -13.95 2.50
C GLY A 89 -18.44 -12.68 1.95
N VAL A 90 -17.17 -12.43 2.25
CA VAL A 90 -16.39 -11.27 1.74
C VAL A 90 -15.37 -11.74 0.73
N LYS A 91 -15.47 -11.23 -0.49
CA LYS A 91 -14.50 -11.44 -1.58
C LYS A 91 -13.42 -10.35 -1.54
N ILE A 92 -12.21 -10.67 -1.96
CA ILE A 92 -11.12 -9.69 -2.09
C ILE A 92 -10.84 -9.46 -3.57
N GLU A 93 -10.71 -8.19 -3.93
CA GLU A 93 -10.23 -7.76 -5.24
C GLU A 93 -8.94 -6.97 -5.08
N TRP A 94 -7.86 -7.44 -5.71
CA TRP A 94 -6.53 -6.86 -5.61
C TRP A 94 -6.23 -5.96 -6.81
N ALA A 95 -5.71 -4.76 -6.54
CA ALA A 95 -5.22 -3.85 -7.57
C ALA A 95 -3.75 -3.48 -7.31
N GLN A 96 -2.92 -3.64 -8.34
CA GLN A 96 -1.50 -3.30 -8.27
C GLN A 96 -1.24 -1.86 -8.70
N PHE A 97 -0.39 -1.17 -7.95
CA PHE A 97 0.05 0.19 -8.24
C PHE A 97 1.57 0.26 -8.30
N ALA A 98 2.09 1.05 -9.21
CA ALA A 98 3.53 1.26 -9.33
C ALA A 98 4.10 1.96 -8.09
N GLN A 99 3.36 2.92 -7.53
CA GLN A 99 3.78 3.74 -6.39
C GLN A 99 2.58 4.22 -5.56
N GLY A 100 2.89 4.72 -4.34
CA GLY A 100 1.88 5.20 -3.39
C GLY A 100 0.97 6.32 -3.89
N PRO A 101 1.44 7.35 -4.60
CA PRO A 101 0.56 8.40 -5.12
C PRO A 101 -0.60 7.87 -5.96
N GLN A 102 -0.37 6.95 -6.91
CA GLN A 102 -1.43 6.37 -7.74
C GLN A 102 -2.43 5.55 -6.92
N LEU A 103 -1.96 4.83 -5.89
CA LEU A 103 -2.83 4.11 -4.96
C LEU A 103 -3.74 5.09 -4.19
N MET A 104 -3.18 6.21 -3.71
CA MET A 104 -3.95 7.22 -2.99
C MET A 104 -4.99 7.91 -3.89
N GLU A 105 -4.68 8.14 -5.17
CA GLU A 105 -5.64 8.66 -6.15
C GLU A 105 -6.81 7.68 -6.37
N ALA A 106 -6.51 6.37 -6.52
CA ALA A 106 -7.54 5.33 -6.67
C ALA A 106 -8.42 5.22 -5.40
N MET A 107 -7.82 5.37 -4.21
CA MET A 107 -8.54 5.38 -2.93
C MET A 107 -9.45 6.61 -2.81
N ASN A 108 -8.96 7.79 -3.21
CA ASN A 108 -9.73 9.03 -3.17
C ASN A 108 -11.01 8.99 -4.03
N VAL A 109 -10.98 8.22 -5.12
CA VAL A 109 -12.17 8.03 -5.99
C VAL A 109 -12.95 6.74 -5.66
N GLY A 110 -12.69 6.12 -4.50
CA GLY A 110 -13.45 4.97 -4.00
C GLY A 110 -13.22 3.66 -4.75
N LYS A 111 -12.09 3.52 -5.46
CA LYS A 111 -11.72 2.27 -6.16
C LYS A 111 -10.90 1.32 -5.28
N ILE A 112 -10.35 1.82 -4.19
CA ILE A 112 -9.58 1.06 -3.20
C ILE A 112 -10.11 1.39 -1.81
N ASP A 113 -10.40 0.36 -1.04
CA ASP A 113 -10.88 0.47 0.34
C ASP A 113 -9.74 0.51 1.36
N LEU A 114 -8.70 -0.32 1.12
CA LEU A 114 -7.54 -0.47 2.01
C LEU A 114 -6.27 -0.68 1.18
N GLY A 115 -5.18 -0.01 1.54
CA GLY A 115 -3.92 -0.17 0.82
C GLY A 115 -2.69 0.22 1.62
N SER A 116 -1.53 -0.31 1.20
CA SER A 116 -0.23 -0.08 1.86
C SER A 116 0.58 0.96 1.13
N VAL A 117 1.03 2.00 1.85
CA VAL A 117 1.85 3.10 1.32
C VAL A 117 2.97 3.49 2.29
N GLY A 118 3.94 4.27 1.81
CA GLY A 118 4.91 4.96 2.67
C GLY A 118 4.28 6.14 3.42
N GLU A 119 5.09 6.84 4.20
CA GLU A 119 4.67 8.00 5.02
C GLU A 119 4.23 9.22 4.19
N THR A 120 4.76 9.38 2.99
CA THR A 120 4.60 10.61 2.19
C THR A 120 3.28 10.68 1.39
N PRO A 121 2.82 9.61 0.68
CA PRO A 121 1.62 9.69 -0.16
C PRO A 121 0.36 10.14 0.59
N PRO A 122 0.08 9.72 1.84
CA PRO A 122 -1.09 10.18 2.58
C PRO A 122 -1.07 11.67 2.89
N ILE A 123 0.11 12.28 3.09
CA ILE A 123 0.25 13.73 3.33
C ILE A 123 -0.24 14.52 2.11
N PHE A 124 0.19 14.12 0.91
CA PHE A 124 -0.26 14.79 -0.32
C PHE A 124 -1.73 14.51 -0.64
N ALA A 125 -2.22 13.31 -0.33
CA ALA A 125 -3.65 12.99 -0.46
C ALA A 125 -4.50 13.84 0.49
N GLN A 126 -4.11 13.99 1.76
CA GLN A 126 -4.77 14.88 2.72
C GLN A 126 -4.74 16.34 2.24
N ALA A 127 -3.59 16.82 1.73
CA ALA A 127 -3.47 18.17 1.19
C ALA A 127 -4.42 18.41 0.00
N ALA A 128 -4.72 17.37 -0.76
CA ALA A 128 -5.70 17.38 -1.86
C ALA A 128 -7.15 17.16 -1.40
N GLY A 129 -7.41 17.02 -0.09
CA GLY A 129 -8.75 16.87 0.48
C GLY A 129 -9.29 15.43 0.49
N ALA A 130 -8.45 14.43 0.27
CA ALA A 130 -8.85 13.02 0.27
C ALA A 130 -9.42 12.59 1.64
N GLN A 131 -10.54 11.89 1.62
CA GLN A 131 -11.21 11.34 2.82
C GLN A 131 -10.60 9.98 3.18
N ILE A 132 -9.46 10.02 3.85
CA ILE A 132 -8.67 8.86 4.25
C ILE A 132 -8.44 8.81 5.75
N VAL A 133 -8.12 7.61 6.26
CA VAL A 133 -7.66 7.42 7.64
C VAL A 133 -6.48 6.46 7.71
N TYR A 134 -5.59 6.71 8.67
CA TYR A 134 -4.50 5.80 9.00
C TYR A 134 -5.06 4.64 9.84
N VAL A 135 -4.83 3.41 9.40
CA VAL A 135 -5.37 2.20 10.04
C VAL A 135 -4.35 1.57 10.98
N VAL A 136 -3.15 1.32 10.49
CA VAL A 136 -2.05 0.70 11.25
C VAL A 136 -0.71 1.07 10.62
N GLY A 137 0.32 1.23 11.45
CA GLY A 137 1.69 1.48 11.02
C GLY A 137 2.41 0.21 10.59
N LYS A 138 3.42 0.37 9.72
CA LYS A 138 4.35 -0.68 9.28
C LYS A 138 5.76 -0.30 9.68
N GLN A 139 6.47 -1.22 10.28
CA GLN A 139 7.88 -0.99 10.64
C GLN A 139 8.75 -0.79 9.41
N ASN A 140 9.73 0.08 9.54
CA ASN A 140 10.75 0.36 8.53
C ASN A 140 12.08 0.64 9.21
N ASN A 141 13.12 -0.08 8.81
CA ASN A 141 14.47 0.12 9.31
C ASN A 141 15.34 1.04 8.42
N GLY A 142 14.77 1.60 7.37
CA GLY A 142 15.46 2.49 6.43
C GLY A 142 16.43 1.81 5.45
N ARG A 143 16.77 0.53 5.63
CA ARG A 143 17.78 -0.17 4.84
C ARG A 143 17.38 -0.44 3.40
N LYS A 144 16.08 -0.47 3.11
CA LYS A 144 15.52 -0.75 1.78
C LYS A 144 15.55 0.43 0.80
N SER A 145 15.94 1.63 1.25
CA SER A 145 15.94 2.86 0.43
C SER A 145 17.32 3.49 0.40
N ALA A 146 17.77 3.97 -0.75
CA ALA A 146 19.08 4.57 -0.91
C ALA A 146 19.10 5.74 -1.90
N ILE A 147 20.08 6.64 -1.69
CA ILE A 147 20.60 7.55 -2.71
C ILE A 147 21.70 6.79 -3.42
N ALA A 148 21.52 6.57 -4.71
CA ALA A 148 22.34 5.71 -5.54
C ALA A 148 22.98 6.49 -6.69
N VAL A 149 24.21 6.14 -7.03
CA VAL A 149 24.97 6.69 -8.17
C VAL A 149 25.59 5.54 -8.97
N PRO A 150 25.98 5.72 -10.24
CA PRO A 150 26.80 4.77 -10.96
C PRO A 150 28.10 4.45 -10.22
N PRO A 151 28.71 3.25 -10.40
CA PRO A 151 29.91 2.86 -9.66
C PRO A 151 31.07 3.86 -9.79
N ASP A 152 31.31 4.38 -10.99
CA ASP A 152 32.43 5.28 -11.33
C ASP A 152 32.09 6.77 -11.12
N SER A 153 30.90 7.08 -10.59
CA SER A 153 30.47 8.45 -10.37
C SER A 153 31.48 9.25 -9.52
N PRO A 154 31.78 10.50 -9.89
CA PRO A 154 32.62 11.39 -9.08
C PRO A 154 31.94 11.83 -7.77
N ILE A 155 30.61 11.71 -7.68
CA ILE A 155 29.83 12.06 -6.48
C ILE A 155 30.14 11.04 -5.37
N LYS A 156 30.76 11.46 -4.27
CA LYS A 156 31.21 10.58 -3.18
C LYS A 156 30.34 10.66 -1.92
N SER A 157 29.58 11.73 -1.75
CA SER A 157 28.78 12.01 -0.57
C SER A 157 27.48 12.74 -0.93
N VAL A 158 26.55 12.85 0.03
CA VAL A 158 25.33 13.65 -0.14
C VAL A 158 25.66 15.14 -0.34
N LYS A 159 26.76 15.65 0.22
CA LYS A 159 27.21 17.05 0.00
C LYS A 159 27.51 17.36 -1.44
N ASP A 160 27.97 16.36 -2.22
CA ASP A 160 28.32 16.52 -3.64
C ASP A 160 27.06 16.59 -4.54
N LEU A 161 25.88 16.43 -3.97
CA LEU A 161 24.61 16.58 -4.70
C LEU A 161 24.28 18.03 -5.06
N LYS A 162 25.01 19.01 -4.48
CA LYS A 162 24.77 20.42 -4.81
C LYS A 162 24.95 20.66 -6.32
N GLY A 163 23.90 21.23 -6.95
CA GLY A 163 23.85 21.47 -8.40
C GLY A 163 23.58 20.23 -9.26
N GLN A 164 23.54 19.04 -8.67
CA GLN A 164 23.33 17.81 -9.42
C GLN A 164 21.86 17.56 -9.76
N LYS A 165 21.63 16.84 -10.88
CA LYS A 165 20.31 16.30 -11.24
C LYS A 165 20.06 15.07 -10.36
N VAL A 166 19.00 15.13 -9.57
CA VAL A 166 18.56 14.05 -8.68
C VAL A 166 17.19 13.54 -9.10
N VAL A 167 17.11 12.24 -9.38
CA VAL A 167 15.91 11.60 -9.91
C VAL A 167 15.21 10.80 -8.84
N PHE A 168 13.92 11.04 -8.67
CA PHE A 168 13.00 10.29 -7.81
C PHE A 168 11.55 10.64 -8.15
N GLN A 169 10.59 9.85 -7.68
CA GLN A 169 9.18 10.20 -7.82
C GLN A 169 8.74 11.18 -6.72
N LYS A 170 8.21 12.35 -7.10
CA LYS A 170 7.63 13.31 -6.15
C LYS A 170 6.44 12.68 -5.41
N ALA A 171 6.17 13.17 -4.19
CA ALA A 171 5.12 12.68 -3.29
C ALA A 171 5.23 11.20 -2.87
N SER A 172 6.35 10.51 -3.17
CA SER A 172 6.67 9.17 -2.68
C SER A 172 7.56 9.21 -1.42
N ALA A 173 7.79 8.06 -0.78
CA ALA A 173 8.74 7.93 0.34
C ALA A 173 10.17 8.38 -0.04
N SER A 174 10.61 8.20 -1.29
CA SER A 174 11.90 8.72 -1.77
C SER A 174 11.99 10.24 -1.70
N HIS A 175 10.86 10.94 -1.82
CA HIS A 175 10.83 12.41 -1.70
C HIS A 175 11.11 12.87 -0.26
N TYR A 176 10.51 12.24 0.74
CA TYR A 176 10.83 12.56 2.13
C TYR A 176 12.27 12.17 2.48
N PHE A 177 12.71 11.00 2.02
CA PHE A 177 14.06 10.53 2.25
C PHE A 177 15.12 11.53 1.73
N ILE A 178 15.00 12.00 0.48
CA ILE A 178 15.98 12.95 -0.06
C ILE A 178 15.96 14.29 0.70
N LEU A 179 14.79 14.79 1.09
CA LEU A 179 14.70 16.01 1.91
C LEU A 179 15.48 15.86 3.22
N ARG A 180 15.30 14.74 3.90
CA ARG A 180 16.01 14.46 5.17
C ARG A 180 17.52 14.30 4.97
N ALA A 181 17.91 13.55 3.93
CA ALA A 181 19.32 13.34 3.64
C ALA A 181 20.07 14.64 3.27
N LEU A 182 19.42 15.54 2.54
CA LEU A 182 19.95 16.87 2.22
C LEU A 182 20.13 17.71 3.48
N GLU A 183 19.12 17.78 4.36
CA GLU A 183 19.19 18.53 5.61
C GLU A 183 20.32 18.01 6.50
N ASP A 184 20.45 16.69 6.68
CA ASP A 184 21.55 16.07 7.42
C ASP A 184 22.94 16.43 6.85
N ALA A 185 23.02 16.67 5.53
CA ALA A 185 24.25 17.09 4.86
C ALA A 185 24.45 18.61 4.85
N GLY A 186 23.54 19.39 5.42
CA GLY A 186 23.57 20.85 5.43
C GLY A 186 23.17 21.50 4.09
N LEU A 187 22.45 20.75 3.23
CA LEU A 187 21.93 21.23 1.96
C LEU A 187 20.44 21.54 2.05
N LYS A 188 19.98 22.41 1.15
CA LYS A 188 18.55 22.72 0.93
C LYS A 188 18.02 21.95 -0.27
N TYR A 189 16.71 21.75 -0.32
CA TYR A 189 16.04 21.14 -1.49
C TYR A 189 16.31 21.93 -2.78
N SER A 190 16.43 23.26 -2.70
CA SER A 190 16.77 24.14 -3.82
C SER A 190 18.21 24.01 -4.30
N ASP A 191 19.08 23.33 -3.56
CA ASP A 191 20.47 23.10 -3.97
C ASP A 191 20.63 21.99 -5.01
N ILE A 192 19.56 21.22 -5.29
CA ILE A 192 19.56 20.13 -6.28
C ILE A 192 18.60 20.41 -7.44
N GLN A 193 18.86 19.79 -8.59
CA GLN A 193 17.97 19.83 -9.75
C GLN A 193 17.08 18.60 -9.74
N VAL A 194 15.81 18.76 -9.31
CA VAL A 194 14.87 17.65 -9.16
C VAL A 194 14.25 17.26 -10.49
N GLN A 195 14.37 15.98 -10.86
CA GLN A 195 13.63 15.38 -11.94
C GLN A 195 12.71 14.28 -11.40
N SER A 196 11.39 14.45 -11.59
CA SER A 196 10.40 13.45 -11.17
C SER A 196 10.13 12.47 -12.29
N ILE A 197 10.50 11.20 -12.07
CA ILE A 197 10.28 10.10 -13.01
C ILE A 197 9.71 8.91 -12.20
N PRO A 198 8.71 8.18 -12.72
CA PRO A 198 8.25 6.94 -12.12
C PRO A 198 9.38 5.93 -11.93
N ASN A 199 9.36 5.18 -10.83
CA ASN A 199 10.51 4.35 -10.43
C ASN A 199 10.87 3.27 -11.44
N VAL A 200 9.89 2.73 -12.16
CA VAL A 200 10.11 1.71 -13.21
C VAL A 200 10.93 2.29 -14.37
N GLU A 201 10.56 3.47 -14.85
CA GLU A 201 11.26 4.18 -15.93
C GLU A 201 12.65 4.64 -15.47
N ALA A 202 12.73 5.20 -14.24
CA ALA A 202 14.00 5.62 -13.65
C ALA A 202 14.97 4.44 -13.48
N SER A 203 14.50 3.24 -13.14
CA SER A 203 15.33 2.04 -13.02
C SER A 203 16.01 1.69 -14.34
N SER A 204 15.27 1.68 -15.44
CA SER A 204 15.81 1.39 -16.76
C SER A 204 16.84 2.45 -17.17
N ALA A 205 16.49 3.74 -17.05
CA ALA A 205 17.38 4.84 -17.40
C ALA A 205 18.65 4.89 -16.53
N PHE A 206 18.57 4.50 -15.26
CA PHE A 206 19.74 4.42 -14.37
C PHE A 206 20.69 3.29 -14.79
N LEU A 207 20.14 2.10 -15.06
CA LEU A 207 20.94 0.95 -15.52
C LEU A 207 21.64 1.20 -16.88
N GLU A 208 21.07 2.09 -17.71
CA GLU A 208 21.64 2.56 -18.97
C GLU A 208 22.63 3.72 -18.78
N GLY A 209 22.89 4.17 -17.54
CA GLY A 209 23.81 5.29 -17.26
C GLY A 209 23.28 6.68 -17.59
N LYS A 210 21.99 6.83 -17.86
CA LYS A 210 21.33 8.11 -18.22
C LYS A 210 20.96 8.98 -17.02
N ILE A 211 21.01 8.43 -15.81
CA ILE A 211 20.68 9.12 -14.56
C ILE A 211 21.92 9.18 -13.67
N PRO A 212 22.40 10.38 -13.28
CA PRO A 212 23.59 10.54 -12.45
C PRO A 212 23.34 10.23 -10.97
N VAL A 213 22.14 10.53 -10.45
CA VAL A 213 21.74 10.29 -9.05
C VAL A 213 20.31 9.82 -9.01
N TRP A 214 20.07 8.70 -8.36
CA TRP A 214 18.76 8.09 -8.23
C TRP A 214 18.40 7.84 -6.76
N VAL A 215 17.27 8.34 -6.30
CA VAL A 215 16.74 8.02 -4.97
C VAL A 215 15.64 6.98 -5.14
N THR A 216 15.92 5.78 -4.67
CA THR A 216 15.09 4.62 -4.92
C THR A 216 15.03 3.69 -3.72
N GLY A 217 14.28 2.62 -3.87
CA GLY A 217 14.18 1.54 -2.90
C GLY A 217 14.03 0.18 -3.56
N ASP A 218 13.99 -0.85 -2.73
CA ASP A 218 13.77 -2.21 -3.16
C ASP A 218 12.38 -2.37 -3.81
N PRO A 219 12.27 -3.24 -4.81
CA PRO A 219 13.28 -4.19 -5.33
C PRO A 219 14.24 -3.60 -6.38
N HIS A 220 14.01 -2.38 -6.85
CA HIS A 220 14.84 -1.75 -7.89
C HIS A 220 16.29 -1.56 -7.44
N LEU A 221 16.50 -1.13 -6.19
CA LEU A 221 17.82 -0.98 -5.60
C LEU A 221 18.57 -2.32 -5.57
N ALA A 222 17.96 -3.36 -5.02
CA ALA A 222 18.56 -4.69 -4.94
C ALA A 222 18.93 -5.26 -6.30
N ARG A 223 18.09 -5.03 -7.33
CA ARG A 223 18.39 -5.42 -8.71
C ARG A 223 19.62 -4.70 -9.26
N ALA A 224 19.73 -3.38 -9.05
CA ALA A 224 20.88 -2.60 -9.51
C ALA A 224 22.19 -3.04 -8.81
N GLU A 225 22.12 -3.38 -7.52
CA GLU A 225 23.28 -3.89 -6.76
C GLU A 225 23.74 -5.26 -7.28
N LYS A 226 22.79 -6.19 -7.49
CA LYS A 226 23.14 -7.52 -8.04
C LYS A 226 23.73 -7.47 -9.44
N LEU A 227 23.39 -6.45 -10.20
CA LEU A 227 24.01 -6.18 -11.52
C LEU A 227 25.34 -5.44 -11.42
N GLY A 228 25.82 -5.06 -10.25
CA GLY A 228 27.03 -4.25 -10.07
C GLY A 228 26.95 -2.86 -10.69
N LYS A 229 25.74 -2.32 -10.87
CA LYS A 229 25.48 -1.05 -11.57
C LYS A 229 25.26 0.14 -10.64
N VAL A 230 25.48 -0.03 -9.34
CA VAL A 230 25.19 1.00 -8.36
C VAL A 230 26.24 1.07 -7.25
N ARG A 231 26.52 2.30 -6.81
CA ARG A 231 27.17 2.59 -5.54
C ARG A 231 26.22 3.41 -4.67
N ILE A 232 26.00 2.95 -3.46
CA ILE A 232 25.16 3.61 -2.47
C ILE A 232 25.94 4.75 -1.83
N LEU A 233 25.38 5.97 -1.85
CA LEU A 233 25.90 7.12 -1.11
C LEU A 233 25.40 7.12 0.34
N ARG A 234 24.10 6.86 0.52
CA ARG A 234 23.42 6.82 1.82
C ARG A 234 22.17 5.98 1.73
N THR A 235 21.88 5.20 2.77
CA THR A 235 20.57 4.58 3.00
C THR A 235 19.71 5.51 3.87
N ALA A 236 18.42 5.20 3.97
CA ALA A 236 17.53 5.91 4.90
C ALA A 236 17.65 5.40 6.36
N GLU A 237 18.59 4.49 6.64
CA GLU A 237 18.86 4.00 7.99
C GLU A 237 19.29 5.15 8.91
N GLY A 238 18.77 5.16 10.13
CA GLY A 238 19.03 6.21 11.13
C GLY A 238 18.28 7.53 10.89
N LEU A 239 17.55 7.68 9.78
CA LEU A 239 16.64 8.81 9.62
C LEU A 239 15.35 8.55 10.40
N ASP A 240 14.88 9.58 11.12
CA ASP A 240 13.64 9.51 11.88
C ASP A 240 12.43 9.50 10.92
N SER A 241 12.10 8.31 10.40
CA SER A 241 10.95 8.07 9.55
C SER A 241 9.89 7.29 10.33
N PRO A 242 8.60 7.65 10.21
CA PRO A 242 7.52 6.88 10.83
C PRO A 242 7.34 5.49 10.20
N GLY A 243 7.95 5.23 9.05
CA GLY A 243 7.74 4.01 8.29
C GLY A 243 6.59 4.11 7.30
N GLY A 244 5.94 2.98 7.03
CA GLY A 244 4.76 2.94 6.16
C GLY A 244 3.47 2.78 6.95
N TYR A 245 2.37 2.77 6.21
CA TYR A 245 1.04 2.63 6.78
C TYR A 245 0.14 1.76 5.89
N TYR A 246 -0.85 1.13 6.50
CA TYR A 246 -2.09 0.81 5.82
C TYR A 246 -3.06 1.98 6.00
N ILE A 247 -3.59 2.45 4.88
CA ILE A 247 -4.54 3.56 4.79
C ILE A 247 -5.85 3.02 4.26
N ALA A 248 -6.96 3.51 4.79
CA ALA A 248 -8.30 3.18 4.30
C ALA A 248 -9.08 4.44 3.91
N GLY A 249 -10.09 4.26 3.07
CA GLY A 249 -11.14 5.26 2.90
C GLY A 249 -11.85 5.50 4.25
N LYS A 250 -12.07 6.76 4.62
CA LYS A 250 -12.61 7.12 5.95
C LYS A 250 -13.96 6.45 6.23
N GLN A 251 -14.89 6.52 5.28
CA GLN A 251 -16.21 5.92 5.46
C GLN A 251 -16.15 4.39 5.54
N PHE A 252 -15.29 3.77 4.69
CA PHE A 252 -15.09 2.32 4.74
C PHE A 252 -14.59 1.86 6.12
N ALA A 253 -13.62 2.56 6.70
CA ALA A 253 -13.07 2.23 8.01
C ALA A 253 -14.11 2.35 9.13
N ILE A 254 -14.97 3.37 9.09
CA ILE A 254 -16.05 3.58 10.05
C ILE A 254 -17.11 2.49 9.93
N ASP A 255 -17.45 2.09 8.73
CA ASP A 255 -18.53 1.13 8.45
C ASP A 255 -18.12 -0.33 8.67
N ASN A 256 -16.83 -0.66 8.61
CA ASN A 256 -16.34 -2.04 8.62
C ASN A 256 -15.23 -2.31 9.66
N PRO A 257 -15.40 -1.90 10.95
CA PRO A 257 -14.34 -2.05 11.96
C PRO A 257 -14.00 -3.51 12.23
N GLU A 258 -14.97 -4.42 12.24
CA GLU A 258 -14.73 -5.85 12.45
C GLU A 258 -13.96 -6.48 11.29
N LEU A 259 -14.27 -6.10 10.05
CA LEU A 259 -13.51 -6.55 8.88
C LEU A 259 -12.06 -6.06 8.96
N LEU A 260 -11.83 -4.78 9.29
CA LEU A 260 -10.49 -4.24 9.47
C LEU A 260 -9.71 -4.97 10.56
N ARG A 261 -10.35 -5.29 11.69
CA ARG A 261 -9.73 -6.06 12.79
C ARG A 261 -9.24 -7.43 12.30
N ILE A 262 -10.08 -8.15 11.55
CA ILE A 262 -9.72 -9.46 10.97
C ILE A 262 -8.55 -9.30 9.99
N VAL A 263 -8.59 -8.31 9.12
CA VAL A 263 -7.54 -8.04 8.13
C VAL A 263 -6.21 -7.71 8.81
N ILE A 264 -6.21 -6.84 9.82
CA ILE A 264 -5.01 -6.47 10.58
C ILE A 264 -4.44 -7.68 11.33
N GLU A 265 -5.30 -8.51 11.91
CA GLU A 265 -4.87 -9.74 12.60
C GLU A 265 -4.13 -10.70 11.65
N GLU A 266 -4.69 -10.97 10.47
CA GLU A 266 -4.05 -11.83 9.48
C GLU A 266 -2.76 -11.21 8.91
N MET A 267 -2.74 -9.88 8.72
CA MET A 267 -1.52 -9.17 8.31
C MET A 267 -0.42 -9.29 9.37
N ASP A 268 -0.73 -9.13 10.65
CA ASP A 268 0.26 -9.23 11.72
C ASP A 268 0.79 -10.68 11.88
N LYS A 269 -0.08 -11.69 11.71
CA LYS A 269 0.34 -13.10 11.70
C LYS A 269 1.32 -13.39 10.57
N ILE A 270 1.01 -12.94 9.35
CA ILE A 270 1.87 -13.22 8.20
C ILE A 270 3.18 -12.43 8.22
N GLU A 271 3.18 -11.21 8.76
CA GLU A 271 4.41 -10.42 8.95
C GLU A 271 5.35 -11.10 9.96
N ARG A 272 4.82 -11.61 11.09
CA ARG A 272 5.63 -12.38 12.07
C ARG A 272 6.15 -13.70 11.51
N TRP A 273 5.32 -14.39 10.74
CA TRP A 273 5.77 -15.60 10.06
C TRP A 273 6.91 -15.29 9.09
N ALA A 274 6.80 -14.23 8.31
CA ALA A 274 7.80 -13.82 7.34
C ALA A 274 9.14 -13.43 7.99
N GLU A 275 9.12 -12.79 9.16
CA GLU A 275 10.32 -12.49 9.95
C GLU A 275 11.07 -13.76 10.38
N ALA A 276 10.30 -14.76 10.80
CA ALA A 276 10.85 -16.06 11.22
C ALA A 276 11.29 -16.96 10.05
N HIS A 277 10.77 -16.72 8.83
CA HIS A 277 10.97 -17.58 7.66
C HIS A 277 11.42 -16.76 6.42
N PRO A 278 12.58 -16.06 6.50
CA PRO A 278 13.00 -15.15 5.43
C PRO A 278 13.23 -15.84 4.09
N LYS A 279 13.75 -17.07 4.09
CA LYS A 279 14.02 -17.81 2.85
C LYS A 279 12.74 -18.24 2.14
N GLU A 280 11.78 -18.76 2.90
CA GLU A 280 10.46 -19.17 2.39
C GLU A 280 9.70 -17.93 1.88
N THR A 281 9.81 -16.82 2.60
CA THR A 281 9.24 -15.54 2.18
C THR A 281 9.80 -15.09 0.84
N ALA A 282 11.12 -15.16 0.65
CA ALA A 282 11.76 -14.82 -0.62
C ALA A 282 11.27 -15.74 -1.76
N ASN A 283 11.20 -17.03 -1.51
CA ASN A 283 10.74 -18.03 -2.50
C ASN A 283 9.28 -17.83 -2.91
N LEU A 284 8.41 -17.40 -1.98
CA LEU A 284 7.01 -17.11 -2.27
C LEU A 284 6.83 -15.82 -3.11
N ILE A 285 7.62 -14.78 -2.83
CA ILE A 285 7.44 -13.47 -3.47
C ILE A 285 8.17 -13.38 -4.81
N ALA A 286 9.33 -14.02 -4.97
CA ALA A 286 10.18 -13.89 -6.14
C ALA A 286 9.45 -14.18 -7.48
N PRO A 287 8.65 -15.25 -7.64
CA PRO A 287 7.89 -15.54 -8.85
C PRO A 287 6.87 -14.44 -9.17
N GLU A 288 6.17 -13.94 -8.16
CA GLU A 288 5.15 -12.90 -8.29
C GLU A 288 5.72 -11.57 -8.79
N GLN A 289 6.94 -11.26 -8.37
CA GLN A 289 7.67 -10.06 -8.77
C GLN A 289 8.50 -10.25 -10.04
N LYS A 290 8.56 -11.46 -10.58
CA LYS A 290 9.42 -11.85 -11.71
C LYS A 290 10.88 -11.45 -11.48
N LEU A 291 11.36 -11.66 -10.26
CA LEU A 291 12.73 -11.34 -9.83
C LEU A 291 13.54 -12.60 -9.60
N PRO A 292 14.87 -12.56 -9.89
CA PRO A 292 15.77 -13.62 -9.50
C PRO A 292 15.72 -13.88 -7.98
N PRO A 293 15.84 -15.14 -7.53
CA PRO A 293 15.79 -15.49 -6.11
C PRO A 293 16.83 -14.74 -5.26
N ASP A 294 18.03 -14.54 -5.76
CA ASP A 294 19.12 -13.85 -5.06
C ASP A 294 18.87 -12.32 -4.91
N VAL A 295 18.12 -11.71 -5.84
CA VAL A 295 17.64 -10.33 -5.71
C VAL A 295 16.58 -10.28 -4.60
N MET A 296 15.66 -11.25 -4.59
CA MET A 296 14.60 -11.29 -3.57
C MET A 296 15.16 -11.59 -2.18
N ASP A 297 16.15 -12.45 -2.04
CA ASP A 297 16.86 -12.68 -0.78
C ASP A 297 17.42 -11.36 -0.20
N LEU A 298 18.01 -10.52 -1.05
CA LEU A 298 18.52 -9.20 -0.64
C LEU A 298 17.37 -8.25 -0.22
N VAL A 299 16.28 -8.23 -0.96
CA VAL A 299 15.08 -7.44 -0.60
C VAL A 299 14.54 -7.85 0.78
N ILE A 300 14.37 -9.15 1.00
CA ILE A 300 13.84 -9.69 2.26
C ILE A 300 14.78 -9.43 3.44
N SER A 301 16.09 -9.50 3.25
CA SER A 301 17.09 -9.22 4.31
C SER A 301 17.06 -7.77 4.81
N ARG A 302 16.49 -6.84 4.05
CA ARG A 302 16.37 -5.40 4.38
C ARG A 302 15.00 -5.01 4.87
N ARG A 303 14.03 -5.91 4.78
CA ARG A 303 12.65 -5.61 5.15
C ARG A 303 12.54 -5.38 6.66
N GLY A 304 11.79 -4.36 7.07
CA GLY A 304 11.26 -4.27 8.42
C GLY A 304 9.97 -5.06 8.51
N TYR A 305 9.78 -5.79 9.57
CA TYR A 305 8.61 -6.64 9.80
C TYR A 305 7.77 -6.15 10.96
N GLY A 306 6.50 -6.49 10.92
CA GLY A 306 5.54 -6.23 11.98
C GLY A 306 4.71 -4.97 11.78
N LEU A 307 3.54 -5.02 12.41
CA LEU A 307 2.60 -3.91 12.48
C LEU A 307 2.72 -3.19 13.83
N THR A 308 2.40 -1.91 13.84
CA THR A 308 2.36 -1.08 15.04
C THR A 308 1.05 -0.33 15.12
N PRO A 309 0.42 -0.21 16.30
CA PRO A 309 -0.78 0.60 16.44
C PRO A 309 -0.44 2.06 16.15
N ILE A 310 -1.44 2.83 15.74
CA ILE A 310 -1.30 4.28 15.57
C ILE A 310 -1.24 4.91 16.98
N SER A 311 -0.03 5.18 17.45
CA SER A 311 0.24 5.78 18.75
C SER A 311 0.45 7.30 18.63
N PRO A 312 0.34 8.05 19.75
CA PRO A 312 0.67 9.48 19.77
C PRO A 312 2.07 9.79 19.22
N ASP A 313 3.06 8.93 19.49
CA ASP A 313 4.43 9.10 18.96
C ASP A 313 4.44 8.92 17.43
N LEU A 314 3.75 7.90 16.91
CA LEU A 314 3.67 7.67 15.47
C LEU A 314 2.95 8.83 14.76
N ILE A 315 1.88 9.38 15.36
CA ILE A 315 1.18 10.57 14.85
C ILE A 315 2.12 11.77 14.83
N LYS A 316 2.88 11.98 15.91
CA LYS A 316 3.88 13.06 15.98
C LYS A 316 4.98 12.91 14.92
N LYS A 317 5.43 11.68 14.66
CA LYS A 317 6.39 11.40 13.57
C LYS A 317 5.79 11.73 12.21
N GLN A 318 4.55 11.34 11.98
CA GLN A 318 3.85 11.66 10.73
C GLN A 318 3.58 13.17 10.56
N GLN A 319 3.28 13.88 11.66
CA GLN A 319 3.17 15.35 11.64
C GLN A 319 4.48 15.99 11.20
N ARG A 320 5.62 15.52 11.72
CA ARG A 320 6.93 16.03 11.26
C ARG A 320 7.15 15.86 9.76
N VAL A 321 6.66 14.77 9.15
CA VAL A 321 6.71 14.61 7.68
C VAL A 321 5.95 15.72 6.98
N ALA A 322 4.71 16.02 7.43
CA ALA A 322 3.90 17.12 6.87
C ALA A 322 4.59 18.48 7.04
N ASP A 323 5.10 18.76 8.24
CA ASP A 323 5.79 20.00 8.55
C ASP A 323 7.04 20.21 7.68
N TYR A 324 7.77 19.13 7.41
CA TYR A 324 8.93 19.15 6.51
C TYR A 324 8.56 19.55 5.08
N PHE A 325 7.51 18.95 4.55
CA PHE A 325 7.03 19.30 3.21
C PHE A 325 6.54 20.75 3.15
N TYR A 326 5.83 21.21 4.17
CA TYR A 326 5.39 22.60 4.26
C TYR A 326 6.58 23.59 4.38
N LYS A 327 7.53 23.32 5.28
CA LYS A 327 8.75 24.13 5.47
C LYS A 327 9.55 24.30 4.18
N ASN A 328 9.56 23.28 3.33
CA ASN A 328 10.26 23.31 2.04
C ASN A 328 9.40 23.84 0.88
N GLY A 329 8.23 24.44 1.15
CA GLY A 329 7.36 25.02 0.14
C GLY A 329 6.70 24.00 -0.80
N LEU A 330 6.62 22.74 -0.37
CA LEU A 330 6.10 21.62 -1.16
C LEU A 330 4.62 21.31 -0.85
N LEU A 331 4.08 21.95 0.19
CA LEU A 331 2.65 21.98 0.51
C LEU A 331 2.18 23.43 0.52
N PRO A 332 0.95 23.72 0.02
CA PRO A 332 0.42 25.08 -0.07
C PRO A 332 0.05 25.69 1.30
N LYS A 333 -0.22 24.82 2.29
CA LYS A 333 -0.59 25.20 3.67
C LYS A 333 -0.14 24.15 4.65
N PRO A 334 0.01 24.49 5.94
CA PRO A 334 0.29 23.50 6.97
C PRO A 334 -0.86 22.50 7.07
N LEU A 335 -0.56 21.27 7.41
CA LEU A 335 -1.54 20.19 7.62
C LEU A 335 -1.55 19.77 9.08
N ASN A 336 -2.73 19.46 9.59
CA ASN A 336 -2.90 18.75 10.84
C ASN A 336 -3.21 17.27 10.54
N VAL A 337 -2.23 16.39 10.69
CA VAL A 337 -2.40 14.97 10.38
C VAL A 337 -3.39 14.26 11.32
N GLN A 338 -3.67 14.85 12.49
CA GLN A 338 -4.68 14.33 13.44
C GLN A 338 -6.08 14.24 12.81
N GLU A 339 -6.40 15.09 11.83
CA GLU A 339 -7.68 15.09 11.11
C GLU A 339 -7.93 13.82 10.27
N THR A 340 -6.87 13.09 9.97
CA THR A 340 -6.91 11.80 9.24
C THR A 340 -6.71 10.60 10.15
N MET A 341 -6.75 10.80 11.47
CA MET A 341 -6.73 9.70 12.44
C MET A 341 -8.14 9.27 12.84
N LEU A 342 -8.28 8.03 13.24
CA LEU A 342 -9.47 7.52 13.90
C LEU A 342 -9.49 7.98 15.37
N THR A 343 -10.66 7.93 16.02
CA THR A 343 -10.73 8.17 17.47
C THR A 343 -10.10 7.00 18.25
N PRO A 344 -9.74 7.20 19.52
CA PRO A 344 -9.23 6.10 20.36
C PRO A 344 -10.15 4.88 20.40
N GLU A 345 -11.48 5.10 20.47
CA GLU A 345 -12.49 4.05 20.49
C GLU A 345 -12.54 3.30 19.16
N GLN A 346 -12.41 4.01 18.04
CA GLN A 346 -12.37 3.41 16.71
C GLN A 346 -11.08 2.58 16.54
N TYR A 347 -9.93 3.07 17.01
CA TYR A 347 -8.68 2.29 17.01
C TYR A 347 -8.80 1.05 17.89
N ALA A 348 -9.42 1.14 19.07
CA ALA A 348 -9.66 -0.01 19.94
C ALA A 348 -10.55 -1.08 19.26
N ALA A 349 -11.49 -0.65 18.42
CA ALA A 349 -12.36 -1.57 17.68
C ALA A 349 -11.64 -2.33 16.54
N ILE A 350 -10.64 -1.73 15.91
CA ILE A 350 -9.93 -2.33 14.77
C ILE A 350 -8.61 -3.01 15.17
N ASN A 351 -8.00 -2.65 16.29
CA ASN A 351 -6.72 -3.20 16.70
C ASN A 351 -6.91 -4.57 17.37
N PRO A 352 -6.31 -5.64 16.81
CA PRO A 352 -6.32 -6.94 17.50
C PRO A 352 -5.38 -6.91 18.73
N PRO A 353 -5.60 -7.77 19.74
CA PRO A 353 -4.75 -7.83 20.94
C PRO A 353 -3.26 -8.01 20.64
N SER A 354 -2.96 -8.67 19.55
CA SER A 354 -1.57 -8.97 19.12
C SER A 354 -0.73 -7.73 18.80
N ILE A 355 -1.35 -6.59 18.45
CA ILE A 355 -0.65 -5.32 18.20
C ILE A 355 -0.91 -4.29 19.29
N SER A 356 -2.00 -4.38 20.05
CA SER A 356 -2.36 -3.42 21.09
C SER A 356 -1.43 -3.48 22.32
N GLN A 357 -0.66 -4.56 22.46
CA GLN A 357 0.24 -4.79 23.60
C GLN A 357 1.70 -4.42 23.26
N LYS A 358 1.98 -3.88 22.08
CA LYS A 358 3.28 -3.36 21.66
C LYS A 358 3.35 -1.86 21.92
#